data_b7c75e65d958d12eed59cf69484b9f36
#
_entry.id   b7c75e65d958d12eed59cf69484b9f36
#
_cell.length_a   1.000
_cell.length_b   1.000
_cell.length_c   1.000
_cell.angle_alpha   90.00
_cell.angle_beta   90.00
_cell.angle_gamma   90.00
#
_symmetry.space_group_name_H-M   'P 1'
#
loop_
_entity.id
_entity.type
_entity.pdbx_description
1 polymer ?
#
loop_
_entity_poly.entity_id
_entity_poly.type
_entity_poly.pdbx_seq_one_letter_code
_entity_poly.pdbx_strand_id
1 'polypeptide(L)'
;VTSLGLGVIGSSSMENERRLPLHPDHLPLLDADLRARITLEHDYGARFGVADAALAPFVAGFASREELIATSDVVLLPKPQLTDVAAMHSGQVLWGWPHCVQDRELTQLAIDQKLTLIAFEAMNHWRRDGSFGLHVFHKNNEIAGYSSVLHALELAGLTGDYGRRLSAVVIGFGATARGAVTALKAHGVHDVAVLTHREVAAVSSPIHSVLMRQFDHTPGDPELSHVITERGREPLAAYLAENDIVVNCTLQDTANPLVYLTEDDVTAFRRGSLVVDVSCDRGMGFSWARPTTFDDPTFTVGDTVTYYGVDHSPSHLWNSATWENSNALIPFLRPVLEGPEAWDADPTLSRAIEIRDGRIINPAILAFQGRSPAEPYALV
;
A
#
# COMPACT_ATOMS: atom_id res chain seq x y z
N VAL A 1 -17.93 -17.80 24.04
CA VAL A 1 -17.04 -17.23 23.02
C VAL A 1 -15.81 -16.74 23.75
N THR A 2 -14.65 -17.37 23.52
CA THR A 2 -13.37 -16.93 24.08
C THR A 2 -12.99 -15.66 23.34
N SER A 3 -12.94 -14.53 24.02
CA SER A 3 -12.54 -13.28 23.41
C SER A 3 -11.00 -13.22 23.29
N LEU A 4 -10.51 -12.86 22.11
CA LEU A 4 -9.10 -12.83 21.80
C LEU A 4 -8.42 -11.59 22.39
N GLY A 5 -7.13 -11.72 22.77
CA GLY A 5 -6.25 -10.65 23.20
C GLY A 5 -5.46 -10.10 22.02
N LEU A 6 -5.30 -8.76 21.97
CA LEU A 6 -4.59 -8.03 20.91
C LEU A 6 -3.24 -7.51 21.40
N GLY A 7 -2.18 -7.96 20.80
CA GLY A 7 -0.86 -7.34 20.90
C GLY A 7 -0.64 -6.34 19.77
N VAL A 8 -0.35 -5.10 20.13
CA VAL A 8 -0.16 -4.01 19.16
C VAL A 8 1.30 -3.61 19.12
N ILE A 9 1.93 -3.88 17.98
CA ILE A 9 3.35 -3.60 17.78
C ILE A 9 3.54 -2.17 17.25
N GLY A 10 4.37 -1.39 17.89
CA GLY A 10 4.69 0.00 17.52
C GLY A 10 6.05 0.17 16.83
N SER A 11 6.95 -0.80 16.99
CA SER A 11 8.27 -0.79 16.35
C SER A 11 8.26 -1.59 15.05
N SER A 12 9.21 -1.29 14.17
CA SER A 12 9.46 -2.05 12.94
C SER A 12 10.95 -2.13 12.68
N SER A 13 11.41 -3.27 12.18
CA SER A 13 12.78 -3.44 11.67
C SER A 13 12.92 -2.97 10.22
N MET A 14 11.81 -2.63 9.55
CA MET A 14 11.84 -2.06 8.22
C MET A 14 12.39 -0.62 8.29
N GLU A 15 13.27 -0.29 7.36
CA GLU A 15 13.88 1.03 7.26
C GLU A 15 12.80 2.13 7.25
N ASN A 16 12.97 3.12 8.11
CA ASN A 16 12.10 4.31 8.22
C ASN A 16 10.58 4.02 8.35
N GLU A 17 10.17 2.81 8.73
CA GLU A 17 8.77 2.53 9.05
C GLU A 17 8.44 3.11 10.44
N ARG A 18 7.59 4.13 10.44
CA ARG A 18 7.26 4.92 11.65
C ARG A 18 5.76 4.93 11.94
N ARG A 19 4.94 4.37 11.06
CA ARG A 19 3.50 4.33 11.24
C ARG A 19 3.12 3.40 12.38
N LEU A 20 2.18 3.84 13.20
CA LEU A 20 1.54 2.98 14.18
C LEU A 20 0.21 2.44 13.61
N PRO A 21 -0.22 1.23 13.98
CA PRO A 21 -1.53 0.74 13.57
C PRO A 21 -2.69 1.47 14.25
N LEU A 22 -2.53 1.85 15.52
CA LEU A 22 -3.52 2.63 16.28
C LEU A 22 -2.90 3.95 16.74
N HIS A 23 -3.61 5.06 16.47
CA HIS A 23 -3.17 6.38 16.95
C HIS A 23 -3.37 6.49 18.47
N PRO A 24 -2.39 7.01 19.25
CA PRO A 24 -2.54 7.15 20.69
C PRO A 24 -3.81 7.88 21.13
N ASP A 25 -4.21 8.95 20.43
CA ASP A 25 -5.41 9.74 20.74
C ASP A 25 -6.72 9.00 20.45
N HIS A 26 -6.68 7.90 19.71
CA HIS A 26 -7.87 7.10 19.43
C HIS A 26 -8.13 6.03 20.51
N LEU A 27 -7.13 5.66 21.30
CA LEU A 27 -7.29 4.64 22.35
C LEU A 27 -8.34 5.04 23.40
N PRO A 28 -8.42 6.29 23.88
CA PRO A 28 -9.48 6.73 24.79
C PRO A 28 -10.89 6.62 24.22
N LEU A 29 -11.04 6.61 22.89
CA LEU A 29 -12.35 6.57 22.20
C LEU A 29 -12.90 5.14 22.09
N LEU A 30 -12.06 4.13 22.33
CA LEU A 30 -12.46 2.73 22.27
C LEU A 30 -13.36 2.36 23.47
N ASP A 31 -14.25 1.39 23.26
CA ASP A 31 -15.06 0.83 24.32
C ASP A 31 -14.18 0.18 25.39
N ALA A 32 -14.63 0.25 26.65
CA ALA A 32 -13.85 -0.24 27.80
C ALA A 32 -13.50 -1.74 27.71
N ASP A 33 -14.39 -2.55 27.16
CA ASP A 33 -14.18 -3.99 26.97
C ASP A 33 -13.12 -4.29 25.86
N LEU A 34 -13.00 -3.44 24.84
CA LEU A 34 -11.94 -3.52 23.84
C LEU A 34 -10.60 -3.10 24.44
N ARG A 35 -10.58 -1.96 25.15
CA ARG A 35 -9.36 -1.48 25.83
C ARG A 35 -8.76 -2.52 26.77
N ALA A 36 -9.61 -3.27 27.49
CA ALA A 36 -9.18 -4.34 28.40
C ALA A 36 -8.52 -5.55 27.71
N ARG A 37 -8.54 -5.60 26.37
CA ARG A 37 -7.95 -6.68 25.57
C ARG A 37 -6.73 -6.24 24.77
N ILE A 38 -6.36 -4.95 24.79
CA ILE A 38 -5.29 -4.39 23.99
C ILE A 38 -4.06 -4.24 24.90
N THR A 39 -2.97 -4.91 24.53
CA THR A 39 -1.64 -4.72 25.11
C THR A 39 -0.75 -4.06 24.08
N LEU A 40 -0.11 -2.96 24.45
CA LEU A 40 0.78 -2.20 23.56
C LEU A 40 2.24 -2.60 23.79
N GLU A 41 3.06 -2.41 22.78
CA GLU A 41 4.50 -2.40 22.95
C GLU A 41 4.92 -1.25 23.86
N HIS A 42 5.97 -1.43 24.67
CA HIS A 42 6.54 -0.33 25.47
C HIS A 42 6.94 0.85 24.58
N ASP A 43 6.81 2.06 25.11
CA ASP A 43 7.11 3.31 24.41
C ASP A 43 6.27 3.55 23.15
N TYR A 44 5.10 2.89 23.05
CA TYR A 44 4.21 2.95 21.87
C TYR A 44 3.90 4.38 21.42
N GLY A 45 3.58 5.28 22.38
CA GLY A 45 3.22 6.67 22.09
C GLY A 45 4.40 7.63 21.98
N ALA A 46 5.64 7.18 22.20
CA ALA A 46 6.79 8.06 22.35
C ALA A 46 7.02 9.02 21.19
N ARG A 47 6.80 8.58 19.94
CA ARG A 47 6.91 9.43 18.74
C ARG A 47 5.87 10.54 18.69
N PHE A 48 4.76 10.39 19.40
CA PHE A 48 3.70 11.40 19.55
C PHE A 48 3.89 12.24 20.82
N GLY A 49 4.97 12.03 21.58
CA GLY A 49 5.20 12.69 22.86
C GLY A 49 4.32 12.17 23.99
N VAL A 50 3.73 10.99 23.85
CA VAL A 50 2.82 10.36 24.82
C VAL A 50 3.54 9.21 25.50
N ALA A 51 3.74 9.33 26.83
CA ALA A 51 4.37 8.27 27.62
C ALA A 51 3.36 7.13 27.94
N ASP A 52 3.87 5.92 28.18
CA ASP A 52 3.06 4.74 28.55
C ASP A 52 2.13 5.02 29.74
N ALA A 53 2.59 5.78 30.74
CA ALA A 53 1.77 6.15 31.90
C ALA A 53 0.49 6.94 31.51
N ALA A 54 0.53 7.71 30.43
CA ALA A 54 -0.64 8.43 29.92
C ALA A 54 -1.60 7.51 29.15
N LEU A 55 -1.11 6.44 28.55
CA LEU A 55 -1.91 5.45 27.81
C LEU A 55 -2.45 4.32 28.72
N ALA A 56 -1.81 4.08 29.87
CA ALA A 56 -2.16 2.99 30.78
C ALA A 56 -3.66 2.91 31.15
N PRO A 57 -4.43 4.01 31.31
CA PRO A 57 -5.87 3.93 31.57
C PRO A 57 -6.72 3.40 30.40
N PHE A 58 -6.14 3.30 29.22
CA PHE A 58 -6.87 3.02 27.97
C PHE A 58 -6.48 1.68 27.33
N VAL A 59 -5.64 0.87 27.98
CA VAL A 59 -5.18 -0.42 27.50
C VAL A 59 -5.09 -1.43 28.64
N ALA A 60 -4.95 -2.71 28.32
CA ALA A 60 -4.76 -3.77 29.32
C ALA A 60 -3.37 -3.71 29.97
N GLY A 61 -2.36 -3.23 29.24
CA GLY A 61 -0.99 -3.15 29.70
C GLY A 61 0.02 -2.87 28.61
N PHE A 62 1.30 -3.06 28.96
CA PHE A 62 2.43 -2.92 28.06
C PHE A 62 3.34 -4.14 28.20
N ALA A 63 3.98 -4.53 27.10
CA ALA A 63 4.93 -5.63 27.06
C ALA A 63 6.03 -5.35 26.03
N SER A 64 7.09 -6.15 26.04
CA SER A 64 8.09 -6.09 24.98
C SER A 64 7.52 -6.62 23.65
N ARG A 65 8.17 -6.28 22.54
CA ARG A 65 7.81 -6.80 21.21
C ARG A 65 7.79 -8.33 21.22
N GLU A 66 8.82 -8.95 21.77
CA GLU A 66 8.99 -10.40 21.84
C GLU A 66 7.86 -11.05 22.66
N GLU A 67 7.51 -10.46 23.80
CA GLU A 67 6.40 -10.96 24.63
C GLU A 67 5.06 -10.83 23.92
N LEU A 68 4.78 -9.70 23.22
CA LEU A 68 3.55 -9.51 22.45
C LEU A 68 3.43 -10.55 21.35
N ILE A 69 4.50 -10.78 20.59
CA ILE A 69 4.50 -11.81 19.52
C ILE A 69 4.31 -13.20 20.11
N ALA A 70 4.92 -13.49 21.25
CA ALA A 70 4.85 -14.82 21.87
C ALA A 70 3.52 -15.12 22.59
N THR A 71 2.76 -14.10 23.04
CA THR A 71 1.64 -14.34 23.98
C THR A 71 0.29 -13.85 23.50
N SER A 72 0.22 -12.98 22.47
CA SER A 72 -1.05 -12.44 21.97
C SER A 72 -1.78 -13.44 21.09
N ASP A 73 -3.10 -13.49 21.18
CA ASP A 73 -3.92 -14.27 20.26
C ASP A 73 -3.89 -13.64 18.85
N VAL A 74 -3.98 -12.31 18.79
CA VAL A 74 -3.90 -11.51 17.57
C VAL A 74 -2.70 -10.56 17.68
N VAL A 75 -1.79 -10.63 16.72
CA VAL A 75 -0.65 -9.71 16.58
C VAL A 75 -0.97 -8.69 15.51
N LEU A 76 -1.19 -7.44 15.92
CA LEU A 76 -1.42 -6.31 15.01
C LEU A 76 -0.09 -5.67 14.68
N LEU A 77 0.42 -5.99 13.49
CA LEU A 77 1.73 -5.57 12.99
C LEU A 77 1.64 -5.18 11.52
N PRO A 78 1.64 -3.87 11.19
CA PRO A 78 1.42 -3.41 9.81
C PRO A 78 2.40 -3.98 8.78
N LYS A 79 3.69 -4.05 9.11
CA LYS A 79 4.74 -4.54 8.19
C LYS A 79 5.54 -5.67 8.85
N PRO A 80 4.97 -6.89 8.91
CA PRO A 80 5.66 -8.03 9.48
C PRO A 80 6.90 -8.40 8.66
N GLN A 81 7.96 -8.79 9.34
CA GLN A 81 9.16 -9.36 8.74
C GLN A 81 9.20 -10.87 8.99
N LEU A 82 10.03 -11.59 8.24
CA LEU A 82 10.18 -13.04 8.40
C LEU A 82 10.52 -13.45 9.84
N THR A 83 11.36 -12.65 10.51
CA THR A 83 11.74 -12.88 11.92
C THR A 83 10.56 -12.76 12.86
N ASP A 84 9.62 -11.87 12.60
CA ASP A 84 8.42 -11.70 13.41
C ASP A 84 7.51 -12.92 13.26
N VAL A 85 7.26 -13.32 12.02
CA VAL A 85 6.42 -14.49 11.71
C VAL A 85 7.06 -15.77 12.24
N ALA A 86 8.39 -15.91 12.15
CA ALA A 86 9.11 -17.06 12.70
C ALA A 86 9.02 -17.17 14.23
N ALA A 87 8.82 -16.05 14.93
CA ALA A 87 8.64 -16.01 16.39
C ALA A 87 7.20 -16.31 16.84
N MET A 88 6.23 -16.31 15.94
CA MET A 88 4.83 -16.65 16.23
C MET A 88 4.65 -18.15 16.45
N HIS A 89 3.56 -18.55 17.08
CA HIS A 89 3.22 -19.95 17.33
C HIS A 89 1.86 -20.35 16.76
N SER A 90 1.62 -21.64 16.70
CA SER A 90 0.39 -22.21 16.14
C SER A 90 -0.88 -21.63 16.78
N GLY A 91 -1.83 -21.26 15.95
CA GLY A 91 -3.14 -20.74 16.33
C GLY A 91 -3.21 -19.22 16.49
N GLN A 92 -2.09 -18.52 16.38
CA GLN A 92 -2.10 -17.05 16.40
C GLN A 92 -2.59 -16.45 15.10
N VAL A 93 -3.08 -15.21 15.21
CA VAL A 93 -3.51 -14.39 14.07
C VAL A 93 -2.52 -13.27 13.84
N LEU A 94 -2.02 -13.13 12.62
CA LEU A 94 -1.31 -11.95 12.15
C LEU A 94 -2.28 -11.03 11.41
N TRP A 95 -2.37 -9.78 11.84
CA TRP A 95 -3.20 -8.76 11.21
C TRP A 95 -2.34 -7.60 10.74
N GLY A 96 -2.11 -7.49 9.43
CA GLY A 96 -1.16 -6.53 8.83
C GLY A 96 -1.08 -6.63 7.32
N TRP A 97 0.01 -6.16 6.71
CA TRP A 97 0.36 -6.32 5.30
C TRP A 97 1.38 -7.44 5.09
N PRO A 98 0.98 -8.73 5.12
CA PRO A 98 1.91 -9.84 4.96
C PRO A 98 2.35 -10.07 3.50
N HIS A 99 1.65 -9.52 2.52
CA HIS A 99 1.92 -9.71 1.08
C HIS A 99 2.11 -11.18 0.69
N CYS A 100 1.25 -12.06 1.21
CA CYS A 100 1.36 -13.52 1.05
C CYS A 100 1.47 -13.98 -0.40
N VAL A 101 0.85 -13.28 -1.35
CA VAL A 101 0.91 -13.67 -2.77
C VAL A 101 2.34 -13.61 -3.29
N GLN A 102 3.09 -12.55 -2.96
CA GLN A 102 4.45 -12.33 -3.45
C GLN A 102 5.52 -12.96 -2.56
N ASP A 103 5.29 -13.02 -1.24
CA ASP A 103 6.27 -13.51 -0.26
C ASP A 103 6.12 -15.01 0.02
N ARG A 104 6.96 -15.81 -0.66
CA ARG A 104 6.97 -17.26 -0.52
C ARG A 104 7.43 -17.73 0.86
N GLU A 105 8.41 -17.05 1.44
CA GLU A 105 9.03 -17.47 2.70
C GLU A 105 8.07 -17.20 3.86
N LEU A 106 7.47 -16.01 3.89
CA LEU A 106 6.45 -15.69 4.87
C LEU A 106 5.24 -16.62 4.76
N THR A 107 4.78 -16.88 3.54
CA THR A 107 3.68 -17.83 3.29
C THR A 107 4.00 -19.22 3.81
N GLN A 108 5.24 -19.72 3.58
CA GLN A 108 5.63 -21.04 4.06
C GLN A 108 5.66 -21.11 5.58
N LEU A 109 6.22 -20.08 6.25
CA LEU A 109 6.20 -19.99 7.71
C LEU A 109 4.78 -19.99 8.27
N ALA A 110 3.87 -19.25 7.64
CA ALA A 110 2.47 -19.19 8.08
C ALA A 110 1.76 -20.54 7.94
N ILE A 111 2.06 -21.32 6.89
CA ILE A 111 1.56 -22.68 6.69
C ILE A 111 2.11 -23.62 7.78
N ASP A 112 3.43 -23.63 7.96
CA ASP A 112 4.13 -24.57 8.86
C ASP A 112 3.74 -24.33 10.32
N GLN A 113 3.57 -23.07 10.72
CA GLN A 113 3.16 -22.68 12.06
C GLN A 113 1.63 -22.67 12.25
N LYS A 114 0.85 -22.96 11.22
CA LYS A 114 -0.62 -22.96 11.27
C LYS A 114 -1.19 -21.62 11.74
N LEU A 115 -0.69 -20.53 11.19
CA LEU A 115 -1.17 -19.20 11.49
C LEU A 115 -2.44 -18.87 10.69
N THR A 116 -3.20 -17.89 11.19
CA THR A 116 -4.23 -17.20 10.42
C THR A 116 -3.72 -15.83 10.04
N LEU A 117 -3.77 -15.48 8.75
CA LEU A 117 -3.34 -14.18 8.24
C LEU A 117 -4.53 -13.38 7.73
N ILE A 118 -4.83 -12.26 8.39
CA ILE A 118 -5.84 -11.28 7.95
C ILE A 118 -5.08 -10.13 7.29
N ALA A 119 -5.13 -10.09 5.96
CA ALA A 119 -4.29 -9.21 5.17
C ALA A 119 -4.94 -7.84 4.94
N PHE A 120 -4.26 -6.76 5.32
CA PHE A 120 -4.72 -5.39 5.09
C PHE A 120 -4.93 -5.09 3.61
N GLU A 121 -4.07 -5.62 2.72
CA GLU A 121 -4.18 -5.45 1.27
C GLU A 121 -5.45 -6.04 0.68
N ALA A 122 -6.05 -7.01 1.36
CA ALA A 122 -7.30 -7.66 0.94
C ALA A 122 -8.54 -7.12 1.68
N MET A 123 -8.38 -6.20 2.64
CA MET A 123 -9.51 -5.60 3.36
C MET A 123 -10.23 -4.59 2.47
N ASN A 124 -11.37 -4.97 1.93
CA ASN A 124 -12.21 -4.15 1.07
C ASN A 124 -13.63 -4.05 1.59
N HIS A 125 -14.22 -2.87 1.47
CA HIS A 125 -15.65 -2.71 1.57
C HIS A 125 -16.30 -3.25 0.29
N TRP A 126 -17.28 -4.13 0.46
CA TRP A 126 -17.98 -4.77 -0.66
C TRP A 126 -19.38 -4.18 -0.81
N ARG A 127 -19.84 -4.02 -2.05
CA ARG A 127 -21.20 -3.63 -2.34
C ARG A 127 -22.15 -4.80 -2.07
N ARG A 128 -23.45 -4.51 -2.02
CA ARG A 128 -24.50 -5.53 -1.77
C ARG A 128 -24.51 -6.65 -2.81
N ASP A 129 -24.07 -6.37 -4.04
CA ASP A 129 -23.95 -7.35 -5.12
C ASP A 129 -22.65 -8.16 -5.05
N GLY A 130 -21.83 -7.95 -4.02
CA GLY A 130 -20.55 -8.61 -3.82
C GLY A 130 -19.39 -8.04 -4.65
N SER A 131 -19.63 -6.99 -5.45
CA SER A 131 -18.57 -6.31 -6.18
C SER A 131 -17.72 -5.42 -5.27
N PHE A 132 -16.49 -5.13 -5.71
CA PHE A 132 -15.57 -4.22 -5.03
C PHE A 132 -16.20 -2.84 -4.85
N GLY A 133 -16.15 -2.32 -3.65
CA GLY A 133 -16.59 -0.97 -3.32
C GLY A 133 -15.41 -0.01 -3.15
N LEU A 134 -14.68 -0.16 -2.05
CA LEU A 134 -13.58 0.71 -1.68
C LEU A 134 -12.59 -0.05 -0.79
N HIS A 135 -11.31 0.15 -0.98
CA HIS A 135 -10.29 -0.39 -0.08
C HIS A 135 -10.39 0.25 1.31
N VAL A 136 -10.30 -0.54 2.38
CA VAL A 136 -10.39 -0.02 3.76
C VAL A 136 -9.33 1.05 4.00
N PHE A 137 -8.11 0.82 3.53
CA PHE A 137 -6.99 1.75 3.67
C PHE A 137 -6.84 2.73 2.50
N HIS A 138 -7.95 3.12 1.84
CA HIS A 138 -7.90 4.03 0.69
C HIS A 138 -7.21 5.37 1.01
N LYS A 139 -7.33 5.86 2.26
CA LYS A 139 -6.63 7.07 2.70
C LYS A 139 -5.12 6.87 2.80
N ASN A 140 -4.64 5.72 3.26
CA ASN A 140 -3.22 5.39 3.22
C ASN A 140 -2.72 5.31 1.76
N ASN A 141 -3.55 4.83 0.83
CA ASN A 141 -3.21 4.80 -0.59
C ASN A 141 -3.18 6.21 -1.20
N GLU A 142 -4.08 7.12 -0.78
CA GLU A 142 -3.99 8.54 -1.15
C GLU A 142 -2.67 9.15 -0.62
N ILE A 143 -2.33 8.87 0.65
CA ILE A 143 -1.07 9.33 1.25
C ILE A 143 0.14 8.73 0.51
N ALA A 144 0.08 7.50 0.00
CA ALA A 144 1.16 6.92 -0.79
C ALA A 144 1.46 7.76 -2.04
N GLY A 145 0.44 8.12 -2.80
CA GLY A 145 0.61 9.01 -3.94
C GLY A 145 1.08 10.42 -3.55
N TYR A 146 0.50 10.96 -2.48
CA TYR A 146 0.87 12.30 -1.99
C TYR A 146 2.33 12.36 -1.51
N SER A 147 2.73 11.43 -0.64
CA SER A 147 4.07 11.42 -0.05
C SER A 147 5.16 11.08 -1.05
N SER A 148 4.89 10.20 -2.03
CA SER A 148 5.86 9.89 -3.09
C SER A 148 6.16 11.11 -3.94
N VAL A 149 5.13 11.85 -4.36
CA VAL A 149 5.30 13.08 -5.14
C VAL A 149 5.99 14.15 -4.31
N LEU A 150 5.56 14.38 -3.06
CA LEU A 150 6.19 15.34 -2.15
C LEU A 150 7.68 15.07 -2.01
N HIS A 151 8.04 13.86 -1.62
CA HIS A 151 9.44 13.46 -1.37
C HIS A 151 10.27 13.52 -2.66
N ALA A 152 9.73 13.05 -3.79
CA ALA A 152 10.43 13.10 -5.07
C ALA A 152 10.70 14.53 -5.55
N LEU A 153 9.73 15.45 -5.40
CA LEU A 153 9.92 16.87 -5.73
C LEU A 153 10.98 17.52 -4.83
N GLU A 154 10.96 17.20 -3.54
CA GLU A 154 11.94 17.69 -2.56
C GLU A 154 13.36 17.23 -2.90
N LEU A 155 13.55 15.93 -3.21
CA LEU A 155 14.84 15.36 -3.64
C LEU A 155 15.33 15.94 -4.97
N ALA A 156 14.43 16.22 -5.90
CA ALA A 156 14.75 16.84 -7.18
C ALA A 156 14.97 18.36 -7.09
N GLY A 157 14.67 18.97 -5.92
CA GLY A 157 14.74 20.41 -5.74
C GLY A 157 13.73 21.19 -6.60
N LEU A 158 12.55 20.61 -6.85
CA LEU A 158 11.54 21.13 -7.77
C LEU A 158 10.31 21.68 -7.02
N THR A 159 9.79 22.78 -7.53
CA THR A 159 8.44 23.30 -7.23
C THR A 159 7.85 23.94 -8.47
N GLY A 160 6.54 23.88 -8.65
CA GLY A 160 5.86 24.52 -9.77
C GLY A 160 5.66 26.03 -9.61
N ASP A 161 5.85 26.58 -8.38
CA ASP A 161 5.65 27.99 -8.10
C ASP A 161 6.85 28.86 -8.49
N TYR A 162 8.04 28.24 -8.61
CA TYR A 162 9.27 28.96 -8.94
C TYR A 162 10.01 28.24 -10.09
N GLY A 163 10.74 29.01 -10.88
CA GLY A 163 11.47 28.50 -12.04
C GLY A 163 10.61 28.44 -13.30
N ARG A 164 10.82 27.43 -14.12
CA ARG A 164 10.01 27.21 -15.32
C ARG A 164 8.69 26.51 -14.99
N ARG A 165 7.68 26.75 -15.78
CA ARG A 165 6.42 26.00 -15.69
C ARG A 165 6.68 24.49 -15.89
N LEU A 166 6.14 23.69 -14.99
CA LEU A 166 6.23 22.22 -15.04
C LEU A 166 4.90 21.63 -15.54
N SER A 167 4.99 20.55 -16.32
CA SER A 167 3.88 19.70 -16.69
C SER A 167 4.03 18.32 -16.07
N ALA A 168 2.90 17.71 -15.70
CA ALA A 168 2.89 16.38 -15.10
C ALA A 168 1.81 15.50 -15.71
N VAL A 169 2.09 14.20 -15.78
CA VAL A 169 1.12 13.19 -16.13
C VAL A 169 1.06 12.11 -15.06
N VAL A 170 -0.15 11.77 -14.64
CA VAL A 170 -0.42 10.73 -13.62
C VAL A 170 -1.13 9.56 -14.31
N ILE A 171 -0.52 8.37 -14.27
CA ILE A 171 -1.08 7.15 -14.83
C ILE A 171 -1.87 6.43 -13.75
N GLY A 172 -3.18 6.27 -13.96
CA GLY A 172 -4.12 5.68 -13.02
C GLY A 172 -5.17 6.69 -12.52
N PHE A 173 -6.25 6.16 -11.95
CA PHE A 173 -7.40 6.96 -11.48
C PHE A 173 -7.90 6.56 -10.09
N GLY A 174 -7.12 5.79 -9.35
CA GLY A 174 -7.45 5.33 -8.01
C GLY A 174 -7.14 6.35 -6.89
N ALA A 175 -7.19 5.88 -5.65
CA ALA A 175 -6.86 6.67 -4.47
C ALA A 175 -5.43 7.23 -4.54
N THR A 176 -4.46 6.41 -4.93
CA THR A 176 -3.06 6.79 -5.11
C THR A 176 -2.90 7.95 -6.09
N ALA A 177 -3.55 7.88 -7.25
CA ALA A 177 -3.51 8.95 -8.24
C ALA A 177 -4.12 10.27 -7.71
N ARG A 178 -5.19 10.19 -6.91
CA ARG A 178 -5.79 11.37 -6.27
C ARG A 178 -4.82 12.05 -5.31
N GLY A 179 -4.10 11.25 -4.52
CA GLY A 179 -3.05 11.76 -3.64
C GLY A 179 -1.91 12.43 -4.42
N ALA A 180 -1.44 11.77 -5.49
CA ALA A 180 -0.38 12.32 -6.35
C ALA A 180 -0.77 13.66 -6.98
N VAL A 181 -1.99 13.76 -7.56
CA VAL A 181 -2.51 15.02 -8.12
C VAL A 181 -2.61 16.11 -7.04
N THR A 182 -3.08 15.74 -5.84
CA THR A 182 -3.19 16.70 -4.73
C THR A 182 -1.83 17.26 -4.36
N ALA A 183 -0.79 16.41 -4.27
CA ALA A 183 0.57 16.84 -3.98
C ALA A 183 1.14 17.73 -5.10
N LEU A 184 1.02 17.33 -6.37
CA LEU A 184 1.47 18.13 -7.52
C LEU A 184 0.90 19.55 -7.46
N LYS A 185 -0.42 19.66 -7.26
CA LYS A 185 -1.09 20.97 -7.17
C LYS A 185 -0.70 21.77 -5.94
N ALA A 186 -0.56 21.13 -4.78
CA ALA A 186 -0.11 21.77 -3.55
C ALA A 186 1.30 22.35 -3.68
N HIS A 187 2.09 21.80 -4.61
CA HIS A 187 3.46 22.28 -4.90
C HIS A 187 3.54 23.08 -6.22
N GLY A 188 2.42 23.69 -6.66
CA GLY A 188 2.40 24.63 -7.78
C GLY A 188 2.41 24.01 -9.18
N VAL A 189 2.40 22.67 -9.31
CA VAL A 189 2.31 22.00 -10.61
C VAL A 189 0.84 21.93 -11.02
N HIS A 190 0.38 22.90 -11.83
CA HIS A 190 -1.02 23.02 -12.21
C HIS A 190 -1.37 22.39 -13.57
N ASP A 191 -0.38 22.20 -14.43
CA ASP A 191 -0.53 21.53 -15.73
C ASP A 191 -0.42 20.02 -15.53
N VAL A 192 -1.55 19.39 -15.18
CA VAL A 192 -1.62 17.97 -14.81
C VAL A 192 -2.62 17.25 -15.69
N ALA A 193 -2.15 16.21 -16.38
CA ALA A 193 -3.00 15.23 -17.07
C ALA A 193 -3.12 13.95 -16.22
N VAL A 194 -4.29 13.31 -16.26
CA VAL A 194 -4.54 12.01 -15.64
C VAL A 194 -4.97 11.02 -16.69
N LEU A 195 -4.26 9.90 -16.77
CA LEU A 195 -4.54 8.83 -17.72
C LEU A 195 -5.34 7.71 -17.06
N THR A 196 -6.39 7.25 -17.72
CA THR A 196 -7.23 6.14 -17.26
C THR A 196 -7.56 5.19 -18.40
N HIS A 197 -7.65 3.89 -18.11
CA HIS A 197 -8.19 2.89 -19.07
C HIS A 197 -9.72 3.02 -19.26
N ARG A 198 -10.41 3.69 -18.33
CA ARG A 198 -11.85 3.89 -18.42
C ARG A 198 -12.18 4.99 -19.43
N GLU A 199 -13.33 4.86 -20.11
CA GLU A 199 -13.86 6.02 -20.83
C GLU A 199 -14.01 7.20 -19.86
N VAL A 200 -13.56 8.37 -20.28
CA VAL A 200 -13.57 9.58 -19.44
C VAL A 200 -15.01 9.91 -18.99
N ALA A 201 -15.99 9.68 -19.87
CA ALA A 201 -17.43 9.86 -19.56
C ALA A 201 -17.94 8.87 -18.49
N ALA A 202 -17.29 7.73 -18.30
CA ALA A 202 -17.67 6.71 -17.31
C ALA A 202 -17.07 6.95 -15.91
N VAL A 203 -16.26 8.00 -15.74
CA VAL A 203 -15.64 8.33 -14.46
C VAL A 203 -16.63 9.00 -13.53
N SER A 204 -17.13 8.27 -12.53
CA SER A 204 -18.18 8.73 -11.61
C SER A 204 -17.77 9.83 -10.63
N SER A 205 -16.47 10.02 -10.41
CA SER A 205 -15.94 11.03 -9.49
C SER A 205 -14.64 11.62 -10.03
N PRO A 206 -14.74 12.58 -10.96
CA PRO A 206 -13.57 13.16 -11.61
C PRO A 206 -12.67 13.87 -10.60
N ILE A 207 -11.38 13.96 -10.93
CA ILE A 207 -10.44 14.82 -10.23
C ILE A 207 -10.57 16.21 -10.85
N HIS A 208 -10.87 17.20 -10.00
CA HIS A 208 -11.09 18.57 -10.49
C HIS A 208 -9.80 19.23 -11.00
N SER A 209 -9.95 20.08 -12.00
CA SER A 209 -8.88 20.91 -12.56
C SER A 209 -7.68 20.13 -13.09
N VAL A 210 -7.92 18.96 -13.66
CA VAL A 210 -6.95 18.15 -14.42
C VAL A 210 -7.51 17.82 -15.78
N LEU A 211 -6.61 17.57 -16.72
CA LEU A 211 -6.99 17.05 -18.04
C LEU A 211 -7.11 15.52 -17.93
N MET A 212 -8.34 15.01 -18.07
CA MET A 212 -8.57 13.56 -18.11
C MET A 212 -8.40 13.05 -19.53
N ARG A 213 -7.62 11.98 -19.72
CA ARG A 213 -7.43 11.31 -20.99
C ARG A 213 -7.57 9.81 -20.84
N GLN A 214 -8.10 9.18 -21.87
CA GLN A 214 -8.13 7.73 -21.96
C GLN A 214 -6.81 7.23 -22.57
N PHE A 215 -6.29 6.11 -22.06
CA PHE A 215 -5.26 5.35 -22.72
C PHE A 215 -5.68 3.89 -22.87
N ASP A 216 -5.17 3.23 -23.86
CA ASP A 216 -5.37 1.82 -24.14
C ASP A 216 -4.03 1.11 -24.36
N HIS A 217 -4.06 -0.21 -24.35
CA HIS A 217 -2.92 -1.05 -24.70
C HIS A 217 -3.34 -2.11 -25.71
N THR A 218 -2.39 -2.57 -26.51
CA THR A 218 -2.62 -3.64 -27.45
C THR A 218 -2.54 -4.99 -26.71
N PRO A 219 -3.61 -5.81 -26.71
CA PRO A 219 -3.58 -7.12 -26.08
C PRO A 219 -2.42 -7.99 -26.60
N GLY A 220 -1.64 -8.55 -25.69
CA GLY A 220 -0.48 -9.38 -26.02
C GLY A 220 0.80 -8.61 -26.37
N ASP A 221 0.75 -7.28 -26.35
CA ASP A 221 1.93 -6.43 -26.53
C ASP A 221 1.97 -5.38 -25.41
N PRO A 222 2.67 -5.68 -24.31
CA PRO A 222 2.71 -4.81 -23.13
C PRO A 222 3.40 -3.45 -23.36
N GLU A 223 4.21 -3.34 -24.43
CA GLU A 223 4.93 -2.11 -24.77
C GLU A 223 4.14 -1.20 -25.72
N LEU A 224 3.09 -1.72 -26.35
CA LEU A 224 2.30 -0.98 -27.33
C LEU A 224 1.04 -0.38 -26.71
N SER A 225 1.24 0.73 -26.01
CA SER A 225 0.16 1.54 -25.42
C SER A 225 0.00 2.88 -26.13
N HIS A 226 -1.23 3.40 -26.13
CA HIS A 226 -1.57 4.66 -26.79
C HIS A 226 -2.44 5.52 -25.89
N VAL A 227 -2.30 6.84 -26.00
CA VAL A 227 -3.18 7.82 -25.38
C VAL A 227 -4.09 8.45 -26.47
N ILE A 228 -5.34 8.71 -26.09
CA ILE A 228 -6.32 9.36 -26.96
C ILE A 228 -6.32 10.86 -26.67
N THR A 229 -5.88 11.63 -27.66
CA THR A 229 -5.79 13.09 -27.60
C THR A 229 -6.68 13.73 -28.67
N GLU A 230 -6.72 15.06 -28.72
CA GLU A 230 -7.39 15.80 -29.77
C GLU A 230 -6.71 15.62 -31.15
N ARG A 231 -5.42 15.22 -31.14
CA ARG A 231 -4.65 14.90 -32.37
C ARG A 231 -4.90 13.48 -32.87
N GLY A 232 -5.61 12.66 -32.07
CA GLY A 232 -5.91 11.27 -32.37
C GLY A 232 -5.24 10.31 -31.37
N ARG A 233 -4.94 9.11 -31.82
CA ARG A 233 -4.28 8.06 -31.03
C ARG A 233 -2.78 8.19 -31.18
N GLU A 234 -2.10 8.51 -30.08
CA GLU A 234 -0.67 8.77 -30.03
C GLU A 234 0.06 7.71 -29.19
N PRO A 235 1.31 7.31 -29.52
CA PRO A 235 2.08 6.40 -28.67
C PRO A 235 2.21 6.94 -27.25
N LEU A 236 1.95 6.10 -26.26
CA LEU A 236 1.97 6.51 -24.85
C LEU A 236 3.37 7.00 -24.43
N ALA A 237 4.44 6.30 -24.82
CA ALA A 237 5.81 6.69 -24.48
C ALA A 237 6.16 8.10 -24.97
N ALA A 238 5.78 8.45 -26.20
CA ALA A 238 6.00 9.78 -26.75
C ALA A 238 5.22 10.85 -25.96
N TYR A 239 3.96 10.58 -25.61
CA TYR A 239 3.15 11.48 -24.79
C TYR A 239 3.73 11.69 -23.39
N LEU A 240 4.23 10.62 -22.74
CA LEU A 240 4.86 10.71 -21.44
C LEU A 240 6.15 11.56 -21.49
N ALA A 241 6.95 11.41 -22.57
CA ALA A 241 8.20 12.14 -22.73
C ALA A 241 8.02 13.66 -22.97
N GLU A 242 6.82 14.12 -23.37
CA GLU A 242 6.50 15.55 -23.45
C GLU A 242 6.38 16.22 -22.06
N ASN A 243 6.23 15.44 -20.98
CA ASN A 243 6.02 15.94 -19.63
C ASN A 243 7.32 15.94 -18.79
N ASP A 244 7.36 16.85 -17.84
CA ASP A 244 8.49 16.98 -16.92
C ASP A 244 8.44 15.94 -15.79
N ILE A 245 7.22 15.54 -15.40
CA ILE A 245 6.97 14.64 -14.29
C ILE A 245 5.98 13.56 -14.76
N VAL A 246 6.35 12.30 -14.60
CA VAL A 246 5.49 11.13 -14.82
C VAL A 246 5.27 10.43 -13.48
N VAL A 247 4.02 10.23 -13.08
CA VAL A 247 3.66 9.53 -11.83
C VAL A 247 2.89 8.26 -12.16
N ASN A 248 3.42 7.11 -11.83
CA ASN A 248 2.72 5.82 -11.98
C ASN A 248 1.97 5.47 -10.69
N CYS A 249 0.64 5.35 -10.81
CA CYS A 249 -0.28 5.02 -9.72
C CYS A 249 -1.18 3.82 -10.06
N THR A 250 -0.74 2.95 -10.97
CA THR A 250 -1.52 1.80 -11.41
C THR A 250 -1.16 0.56 -10.60
N LEU A 251 -2.18 -0.12 -10.08
CA LEU A 251 -2.00 -1.48 -9.60
C LEU A 251 -1.97 -2.39 -10.82
N GLN A 252 -0.85 -3.06 -11.04
CA GLN A 252 -0.65 -3.96 -12.18
C GLN A 252 -1.22 -5.35 -11.89
N ASP A 253 -1.72 -5.99 -12.95
CA ASP A 253 -1.94 -7.42 -12.95
C ASP A 253 -0.59 -8.13 -13.12
N THR A 254 -0.13 -8.81 -12.09
CA THR A 254 1.17 -9.52 -12.09
C THR A 254 1.25 -10.63 -13.14
N ALA A 255 0.10 -11.13 -13.62
CA ALA A 255 0.05 -12.13 -14.69
C ALA A 255 0.23 -11.53 -16.08
N ASN A 256 -0.15 -10.23 -16.26
CA ASN A 256 -0.05 -9.52 -17.53
C ASN A 256 0.38 -8.06 -17.30
N PRO A 257 1.61 -7.82 -16.84
CA PRO A 257 2.07 -6.48 -16.55
C PRO A 257 2.22 -5.65 -17.84
N LEU A 258 1.81 -4.38 -17.76
CA LEU A 258 2.04 -3.41 -18.83
C LEU A 258 3.38 -2.73 -18.59
N VAL A 259 4.09 -2.43 -19.68
CA VAL A 259 5.30 -1.60 -19.69
C VAL A 259 4.98 -0.33 -20.47
N TYR A 260 4.95 0.80 -19.77
CA TYR A 260 4.65 2.11 -20.39
C TYR A 260 5.88 2.74 -21.04
N LEU A 261 7.07 2.46 -20.47
CA LEU A 261 8.36 2.96 -20.92
C LEU A 261 9.43 1.87 -20.81
N THR A 262 10.27 1.81 -21.83
CA THR A 262 11.50 1.02 -21.86
C THR A 262 12.71 1.92 -21.74
N GLU A 263 13.92 1.36 -21.55
CA GLU A 263 15.16 2.14 -21.51
C GLU A 263 15.43 2.90 -22.82
N ASP A 264 14.95 2.40 -23.96
CA ASP A 264 15.10 3.06 -25.26
C ASP A 264 14.29 4.36 -25.34
N ASP A 265 13.12 4.41 -24.66
CA ASP A 265 12.24 5.59 -24.62
C ASP A 265 12.84 6.75 -23.85
N VAL A 266 13.79 6.47 -22.94
CA VAL A 266 14.39 7.48 -22.05
C VAL A 266 15.10 8.59 -22.83
N THR A 267 15.62 8.28 -24.01
CA THR A 267 16.30 9.26 -24.87
C THR A 267 15.39 10.40 -25.37
N ALA A 268 14.07 10.18 -25.38
CA ALA A 268 13.09 11.18 -25.78
C ALA A 268 12.75 12.18 -24.64
N PHE A 269 13.10 11.85 -23.40
CA PHE A 269 12.84 12.70 -22.26
C PHE A 269 13.81 13.89 -22.17
N ARG A 270 13.32 14.98 -21.61
CA ARG A 270 14.19 16.10 -21.25
C ARG A 270 15.12 15.71 -20.12
N ARG A 271 16.33 16.22 -20.15
CA ARG A 271 17.25 16.05 -19.03
C ARG A 271 16.67 16.62 -17.74
N GLY A 272 16.68 15.81 -16.67
CA GLY A 272 16.11 16.15 -15.38
C GLY A 272 14.59 15.89 -15.30
N SER A 273 14.00 15.14 -16.23
CA SER A 273 12.64 14.62 -16.06
C SER A 273 12.58 13.66 -14.88
N LEU A 274 11.43 13.68 -14.17
CA LEU A 274 11.21 12.91 -12.95
C LEU A 274 10.14 11.84 -13.20
N VAL A 275 10.47 10.59 -12.92
CA VAL A 275 9.53 9.48 -12.88
C VAL A 275 9.32 9.06 -11.43
N VAL A 276 8.10 9.21 -10.94
CA VAL A 276 7.68 8.81 -9.59
C VAL A 276 6.83 7.56 -9.72
N ASP A 277 7.39 6.43 -9.33
CA ASP A 277 6.70 5.14 -9.39
C ASP A 277 6.18 4.77 -8.01
N VAL A 278 4.89 5.03 -7.78
CA VAL A 278 4.26 4.72 -6.50
C VAL A 278 3.94 3.23 -6.37
N SER A 279 3.73 2.55 -7.48
CA SER A 279 3.51 1.10 -7.54
C SER A 279 4.80 0.32 -7.35
N CYS A 280 5.90 0.79 -7.93
CA CYS A 280 7.28 0.32 -7.85
C CYS A 280 7.49 -1.21 -7.95
N ASP A 281 6.58 -1.94 -8.58
CA ASP A 281 6.72 -3.37 -8.83
C ASP A 281 7.81 -3.64 -9.87
N ARG A 282 8.67 -4.64 -9.61
CA ARG A 282 9.82 -4.93 -10.48
C ARG A 282 9.42 -5.23 -11.91
N GLY A 283 9.94 -4.43 -12.85
CA GLY A 283 9.71 -4.57 -14.28
C GLY A 283 8.28 -4.30 -14.74
N MET A 284 7.44 -3.70 -13.89
CA MET A 284 6.05 -3.34 -14.21
C MET A 284 5.90 -1.83 -14.32
N GLY A 285 5.18 -1.39 -15.32
CA GLY A 285 5.04 0.03 -15.65
C GLY A 285 6.27 0.61 -16.35
N PHE A 286 7.47 0.32 -15.87
CA PHE A 286 8.75 0.70 -16.50
C PHE A 286 9.68 -0.50 -16.52
N SER A 287 10.41 -0.71 -17.62
CA SER A 287 11.30 -1.88 -17.75
C SER A 287 12.38 -1.93 -16.67
N TRP A 288 12.77 -0.76 -16.15
CA TRP A 288 13.75 -0.58 -15.06
C TRP A 288 13.13 -0.51 -13.67
N ALA A 289 11.80 -0.59 -13.54
CA ALA A 289 11.10 -0.41 -12.26
C ALA A 289 11.61 -1.37 -11.18
N ARG A 290 11.85 -0.82 -10.02
CA ARG A 290 12.20 -1.56 -8.80
C ARG A 290 11.94 -0.71 -7.57
N PRO A 291 11.61 -1.33 -6.42
CA PRO A 291 11.58 -0.63 -5.16
C PRO A 291 12.93 0.02 -4.83
N THR A 292 12.87 1.22 -4.26
CA THR A 292 13.98 1.93 -3.64
C THR A 292 13.71 2.12 -2.15
N THR A 293 14.69 2.64 -1.42
CA THR A 293 14.63 2.85 0.02
C THR A 293 14.65 4.34 0.37
N PHE A 294 14.38 4.71 1.61
CA PHE A 294 14.52 6.11 2.04
C PHE A 294 15.98 6.57 2.08
N ASP A 295 16.92 5.65 2.34
CA ASP A 295 18.36 5.95 2.33
C ASP A 295 18.92 6.09 0.91
N ASP A 296 18.35 5.38 -0.07
CA ASP A 296 18.70 5.47 -1.50
C ASP A 296 17.40 5.56 -2.35
N PRO A 297 16.70 6.73 -2.32
CA PRO A 297 15.35 6.86 -2.82
C PRO A 297 15.23 6.97 -4.34
N THR A 298 16.34 7.29 -5.03
CA THR A 298 16.34 7.57 -6.48
C THR A 298 17.52 6.97 -7.18
N PHE A 299 17.36 6.71 -8.46
CA PHE A 299 18.48 6.44 -9.36
C PHE A 299 18.22 7.06 -10.74
N THR A 300 19.28 7.24 -11.52
CA THR A 300 19.18 7.80 -12.87
C THR A 300 19.02 6.68 -13.88
N VAL A 301 18.09 6.85 -14.82
CA VAL A 301 17.88 5.96 -15.97
C VAL A 301 18.39 6.68 -17.21
N GLY A 302 19.31 6.06 -17.93
CA GLY A 302 20.10 6.76 -18.96
C GLY A 302 20.78 7.98 -18.33
N ASP A 303 20.94 9.05 -19.12
CA ASP A 303 21.54 10.30 -18.66
C ASP A 303 20.50 11.40 -18.37
N THR A 304 19.20 11.08 -18.40
CA THR A 304 18.13 12.08 -18.52
C THR A 304 17.08 12.00 -17.44
N VAL A 305 16.67 10.81 -17.00
CA VAL A 305 15.51 10.60 -16.13
C VAL A 305 15.94 10.22 -14.72
N THR A 306 15.41 10.92 -13.73
CA THR A 306 15.50 10.51 -12.31
C THR A 306 14.28 9.66 -11.97
N TYR A 307 14.51 8.43 -11.52
CA TYR A 307 13.47 7.52 -11.04
C TYR A 307 13.42 7.50 -9.52
N TYR A 308 12.20 7.57 -8.97
CA TYR A 308 11.88 7.44 -7.55
C TYR A 308 10.89 6.28 -7.37
N GLY A 309 11.14 5.37 -6.41
CA GLY A 309 10.29 4.19 -6.21
C GLY A 309 10.28 3.67 -4.76
N VAL A 310 10.21 4.55 -3.74
CA VAL A 310 10.14 4.11 -2.33
C VAL A 310 8.81 3.41 -2.08
N ASP A 311 8.85 2.11 -1.74
CA ASP A 311 7.68 1.23 -1.66
C ASP A 311 6.75 1.45 -0.46
N HIS A 312 7.25 2.05 0.61
CA HIS A 312 6.49 2.38 1.82
C HIS A 312 6.43 3.89 2.08
N SER A 313 6.31 4.65 1.01
CA SER A 313 6.30 6.12 1.01
C SER A 313 5.33 6.78 2.02
N PRO A 314 4.16 6.21 2.42
CA PRO A 314 3.34 6.80 3.48
C PRO A 314 4.07 6.99 4.82
N SER A 315 5.15 6.25 5.07
CA SER A 315 5.98 6.45 6.26
C SER A 315 6.71 7.80 6.29
N HIS A 316 6.87 8.47 5.16
CA HIS A 316 7.35 9.86 5.08
C HIS A 316 6.40 10.82 5.82
N LEU A 317 5.09 10.57 5.73
CA LEU A 317 4.03 11.29 6.44
C LEU A 317 3.42 10.44 7.57
N TRP A 318 4.27 9.77 8.32
CA TRP A 318 3.93 8.74 9.30
C TRP A 318 2.83 9.14 10.29
N ASN A 319 2.79 10.40 10.74
CA ASN A 319 1.78 10.88 11.68
C ASN A 319 0.38 10.86 11.05
N SER A 320 0.22 11.51 9.89
CA SER A 320 -1.04 11.51 9.14
C SER A 320 -1.44 10.09 8.70
N ALA A 321 -0.49 9.27 8.28
CA ALA A 321 -0.75 7.90 7.90
C ALA A 321 -1.18 7.03 9.09
N THR A 322 -0.60 7.24 10.28
CA THR A 322 -1.05 6.60 11.53
C THR A 322 -2.48 6.95 11.86
N TRP A 323 -2.85 8.24 11.76
CA TRP A 323 -4.22 8.70 12.00
C TRP A 323 -5.22 8.01 11.09
N GLU A 324 -4.98 8.00 9.79
CA GLU A 324 -5.87 7.41 8.80
C GLU A 324 -5.94 5.89 8.90
N ASN A 325 -4.81 5.21 9.15
CA ASN A 325 -4.78 3.77 9.37
C ASN A 325 -5.56 3.37 10.63
N SER A 326 -5.38 4.10 11.71
CA SER A 326 -6.11 3.88 12.95
C SER A 326 -7.62 4.05 12.77
N ASN A 327 -8.07 5.11 12.10
CA ASN A 327 -9.47 5.31 11.77
C ASN A 327 -10.04 4.15 10.92
N ALA A 328 -9.25 3.64 10.00
CA ALA A 328 -9.64 2.52 9.14
C ALA A 328 -9.77 1.20 9.91
N LEU A 329 -8.93 0.98 10.95
CA LEU A 329 -8.89 -0.26 11.72
C LEU A 329 -9.92 -0.33 12.85
N ILE A 330 -10.26 0.80 13.47
CA ILE A 330 -11.15 0.85 14.64
C ILE A 330 -12.46 0.08 14.43
N PRO A 331 -13.18 0.20 13.30
CA PRO A 331 -14.43 -0.54 13.07
C PRO A 331 -14.25 -2.06 13.10
N PHE A 332 -13.06 -2.56 12.83
CA PHE A 332 -12.76 -3.98 12.74
C PHE A 332 -12.13 -4.58 14.02
N LEU A 333 -11.75 -3.75 15.01
CA LEU A 333 -11.20 -4.24 16.27
C LEU A 333 -12.15 -5.23 16.96
N ARG A 334 -13.41 -4.86 17.10
CA ARG A 334 -14.40 -5.72 17.77
C ARG A 334 -14.59 -7.05 17.05
N PRO A 335 -14.96 -7.10 15.75
CA PRO A 335 -15.17 -8.38 15.09
C PRO A 335 -13.86 -9.22 15.00
N VAL A 336 -12.70 -8.62 14.88
CA VAL A 336 -11.42 -9.37 14.91
C VAL A 336 -11.24 -10.05 16.28
N LEU A 337 -11.49 -9.35 17.37
CA LEU A 337 -11.32 -9.87 18.73
C LEU A 337 -12.45 -10.78 19.21
N GLU A 338 -13.58 -10.83 18.51
CA GLU A 338 -14.67 -11.80 18.74
C GLU A 338 -14.37 -13.17 18.11
N GLY A 339 -13.42 -13.23 17.18
CA GLY A 339 -12.90 -14.50 16.65
C GLY A 339 -13.60 -15.02 15.39
N PRO A 340 -13.37 -16.29 15.03
CA PRO A 340 -13.69 -16.83 13.70
C PRO A 340 -15.15 -16.69 13.25
N GLU A 341 -16.11 -16.82 14.15
CA GLU A 341 -17.53 -16.66 13.79
C GLU A 341 -17.86 -15.23 13.34
N ALA A 342 -17.25 -14.24 14.01
CA ALA A 342 -17.40 -12.83 13.63
C ALA A 342 -16.64 -12.51 12.33
N TRP A 343 -15.47 -13.13 12.12
CA TRP A 343 -14.74 -12.96 10.84
C TRP A 343 -15.55 -13.46 9.65
N ASP A 344 -16.21 -14.63 9.81
CA ASP A 344 -17.01 -15.23 8.74
C ASP A 344 -18.30 -14.44 8.46
N ALA A 345 -18.83 -13.75 9.47
CA ALA A 345 -20.00 -12.90 9.35
C ALA A 345 -19.71 -11.53 8.70
N ASP A 346 -18.47 -11.04 8.76
CA ASP A 346 -18.04 -9.78 8.17
C ASP A 346 -17.43 -10.00 6.78
N PRO A 347 -18.07 -9.49 5.69
CA PRO A 347 -17.56 -9.69 4.33
C PRO A 347 -16.15 -9.11 4.08
N THR A 348 -15.75 -8.07 4.81
CA THR A 348 -14.41 -7.49 4.70
C THR A 348 -13.37 -8.42 5.31
N LEU A 349 -13.61 -8.93 6.51
CA LEU A 349 -12.68 -9.81 7.20
C LEU A 349 -12.64 -11.19 6.55
N SER A 350 -13.77 -11.81 6.25
CA SER A 350 -13.83 -13.15 5.66
C SER A 350 -13.05 -13.26 4.35
N ARG A 351 -13.10 -12.21 3.52
CA ARG A 351 -12.36 -12.14 2.25
C ARG A 351 -10.92 -11.64 2.38
N ALA A 352 -10.56 -11.09 3.54
CA ALA A 352 -9.20 -10.65 3.85
C ALA A 352 -8.35 -11.76 4.48
N ILE A 353 -8.94 -12.91 4.79
CA ILE A 353 -8.20 -14.06 5.29
C ILE A 353 -7.48 -14.73 4.11
N GLU A 354 -6.17 -14.56 4.06
CA GLU A 354 -5.29 -15.15 3.04
C GLU A 354 -4.94 -16.61 3.36
N ILE A 355 -4.68 -16.88 4.63
CA ILE A 355 -4.35 -18.19 5.20
C ILE A 355 -5.15 -18.34 6.49
N ARG A 356 -5.77 -19.51 6.71
CA ARG A 356 -6.49 -19.83 7.96
C ARG A 356 -5.95 -21.14 8.53
N ASP A 357 -5.45 -21.08 9.76
CA ASP A 357 -4.89 -22.27 10.46
C ASP A 357 -3.85 -23.03 9.60
N GLY A 358 -3.01 -22.29 8.87
CA GLY A 358 -2.02 -22.82 7.93
C GLY A 358 -2.58 -23.27 6.59
N ARG A 359 -3.87 -23.13 6.33
CA ARG A 359 -4.50 -23.49 5.06
C ARG A 359 -4.62 -22.27 4.16
N ILE A 360 -4.14 -22.38 2.92
CA ILE A 360 -4.26 -21.32 1.93
C ILE A 360 -5.75 -21.15 1.56
N ILE A 361 -6.27 -19.95 1.77
CA ILE A 361 -7.64 -19.54 1.42
C ILE A 361 -7.64 -18.76 0.10
N ASN A 362 -6.65 -17.86 -0.10
CA ASN A 362 -6.55 -17.09 -1.33
C ASN A 362 -5.90 -17.90 -2.45
N PRO A 363 -6.65 -18.26 -3.53
CA PRO A 363 -6.11 -19.06 -4.63
C PRO A 363 -5.01 -18.35 -5.44
N ALA A 364 -4.91 -17.00 -5.35
CA ALA A 364 -3.84 -16.25 -6.00
C ALA A 364 -2.45 -16.64 -5.48
N ILE A 365 -2.34 -17.04 -4.21
CA ILE A 365 -1.11 -17.57 -3.62
C ILE A 365 -0.66 -18.84 -4.36
N LEU A 366 -1.59 -19.77 -4.59
CA LEU A 366 -1.29 -21.02 -5.30
C LEU A 366 -0.80 -20.75 -6.73
N ALA A 367 -1.53 -19.90 -7.45
CA ALA A 367 -1.24 -19.57 -8.84
C ALA A 367 0.10 -18.84 -8.99
N PHE A 368 0.31 -17.78 -8.19
CA PHE A 368 1.52 -16.94 -8.29
C PHE A 368 2.78 -17.67 -7.84
N GLN A 369 2.69 -18.47 -6.77
CA GLN A 369 3.84 -19.18 -6.23
C GLN A 369 4.10 -20.54 -6.89
N GLY A 370 3.22 -21.01 -7.76
CA GLY A 370 3.33 -22.35 -8.36
C GLY A 370 3.20 -23.45 -7.31
N ARG A 371 2.17 -23.37 -6.45
CA ARG A 371 1.92 -24.37 -5.40
C ARG A 371 0.84 -25.34 -5.79
N SER A 372 1.00 -26.60 -5.35
CA SER A 372 -0.08 -27.59 -5.40
C SER A 372 -1.28 -27.13 -4.60
N PRO A 373 -2.53 -27.32 -5.09
CA PRO A 373 -3.74 -26.98 -4.32
C PRO A 373 -4.00 -27.93 -3.14
N ALA A 374 -3.30 -29.06 -3.09
CA ALA A 374 -3.42 -30.04 -1.99
C ALA A 374 -2.36 -29.77 -0.92
N GLU A 375 -2.73 -29.92 0.36
CA GLU A 375 -1.78 -29.91 1.45
C GLU A 375 -0.68 -30.97 1.22
N PRO A 376 0.58 -30.66 1.50
CA PRO A 376 1.14 -29.49 2.19
C PRO A 376 1.46 -28.29 1.28
N TYR A 377 0.79 -28.08 0.17
CA TYR A 377 0.96 -26.96 -0.77
C TYR A 377 2.38 -26.88 -1.35
N ALA A 378 2.94 -28.03 -1.68
CA ALA A 378 4.28 -28.12 -2.23
C ALA A 378 4.45 -27.25 -3.49
N LEU A 379 5.63 -26.66 -3.65
CA LEU A 379 6.01 -25.99 -4.90
C LEU A 379 6.10 -26.99 -6.03
N VAL A 380 5.49 -26.68 -7.18
CA VAL A 380 5.40 -27.56 -8.37
C VAL A 380 6.46 -27.18 -9.40
#